data_ac0f63386cd1f0ee2836b26a73dc7950
#
_entry.id   ac0f63386cd1f0ee2836b26a73dc7950
#
_cell.length_a   1.000
_cell.length_b   1.000
_cell.length_c   1.000
_cell.angle_alpha   90.00
_cell.angle_beta   90.00
_cell.angle_gamma   90.00
#
_symmetry.space_group_name_H-M   'P 1'
#
loop_
_entity.id
_entity.type
_entity.pdbx_description
1 polymer ?
#
loop_
_entity_poly.entity_id
_entity_poly.type
_entity_poly.pdbx_seq_one_letter_code
_entity_poly.pdbx_strand_id
1 'polypeptide(L)'
;MLLQLDDTLASLREEYVRLNSIPDAISECRKGPLIESLMDDVYEICTSIDGEERLNGFFVKCKFRQVATLAQICYILNDMGDSKTAQGESTFKSDLTIIKDEVDQEIRKKQLIKLKFAGLEWIPLIPLLGIYPLQNVLLKNIPGLSVIYYGPLGYIIRLLIVITAYIVYYIITNLNSDSYIRNNDRLESIDWLLKFRWFKQFCLNFQDKTLKAKVRDEKRLNNSLTQKDMIYIMGEKVIFSSITFVLALIVSVMMVISTRQYIYTHANSLSVVAGNEHTAEEYQKLLQYDKEVLSMPELPDAATISQNVRKIKPKIDDISLQDEVSRITMKYSLWKKAIYHWWYVIVCYIIAIMAWFTPDLILAFRAFIIKSRAEEDVLQMQTVIAALMDTPLDTLDIIYWLEKNSVIHKDVLRLSLIHISEPTRLGMI
;
A
#
# COMPACT_ATOMS: atom_id res chain seq x y z
N MET A 1 -11.74 -15.96 -8.70
CA MET A 1 -10.82 -16.65 -9.63
C MET A 1 -10.37 -18.00 -9.10
N LEU A 2 -9.73 -18.16 -7.92
CA LEU A 2 -9.31 -19.48 -7.41
C LEU A 2 -10.47 -20.48 -7.28
N LEU A 3 -11.64 -20.05 -6.82
CA LEU A 3 -12.85 -20.91 -6.79
C LEU A 3 -13.26 -21.36 -8.19
N GLN A 4 -13.19 -20.47 -9.19
CA GLN A 4 -13.48 -20.86 -10.57
C GLN A 4 -12.41 -21.81 -11.15
N LEU A 5 -11.15 -21.64 -10.71
CA LEU A 5 -10.08 -22.57 -11.10
C LEU A 5 -10.32 -23.97 -10.53
N ASP A 6 -10.75 -24.06 -9.27
CA ASP A 6 -11.10 -25.33 -8.63
C ASP A 6 -12.23 -26.05 -9.39
N ASP A 7 -13.32 -25.31 -9.71
CA ASP A 7 -14.43 -25.84 -10.52
C ASP A 7 -13.98 -26.27 -11.93
N THR A 8 -13.07 -25.48 -12.55
CA THR A 8 -12.52 -25.78 -13.88
C THR A 8 -11.62 -27.02 -13.85
N LEU A 9 -10.77 -27.18 -12.83
CA LEU A 9 -9.92 -28.37 -12.67
C LEU A 9 -10.75 -29.64 -12.48
N ALA A 10 -11.82 -29.57 -11.68
CA ALA A 10 -12.75 -30.68 -11.52
C ALA A 10 -13.41 -31.08 -12.84
N SER A 11 -13.93 -30.09 -13.60
CA SER A 11 -14.52 -30.32 -14.92
C SER A 11 -13.50 -30.84 -15.94
N LEU A 12 -12.30 -30.28 -15.96
CA LEU A 12 -11.21 -30.74 -16.87
C LEU A 12 -10.85 -32.18 -16.60
N ARG A 13 -10.81 -32.62 -15.34
CA ARG A 13 -10.57 -34.01 -14.96
C ARG A 13 -11.67 -34.93 -15.47
N GLU A 14 -12.94 -34.52 -15.34
CA GLU A 14 -14.09 -35.32 -15.86
C GLU A 14 -14.07 -35.44 -17.38
N GLU A 15 -13.80 -34.33 -18.09
CA GLU A 15 -13.75 -34.34 -19.55
C GLU A 15 -12.54 -35.11 -20.07
N TYR A 16 -11.40 -35.07 -19.40
CA TYR A 16 -10.24 -35.86 -19.76
C TYR A 16 -10.51 -37.37 -19.64
N VAL A 17 -11.22 -37.80 -18.59
CA VAL A 17 -11.62 -39.23 -18.48
C VAL A 17 -12.54 -39.66 -19.63
N ARG A 18 -13.36 -38.74 -20.15
CA ARG A 18 -14.28 -39.00 -21.26
C ARG A 18 -13.60 -39.00 -22.62
N LEU A 19 -12.71 -38.04 -22.87
CA LEU A 19 -12.16 -37.75 -24.19
C LEU A 19 -10.75 -38.36 -24.40
N ASN A 20 -10.03 -38.64 -23.34
CA ASN A 20 -8.64 -39.11 -23.33
C ASN A 20 -7.69 -38.29 -24.21
N SER A 21 -7.97 -36.99 -24.30
CA SER A 21 -7.20 -36.01 -25.06
C SER A 21 -7.16 -34.71 -24.25
N ILE A 22 -5.96 -34.18 -24.01
CA ILE A 22 -5.76 -32.97 -23.21
C ILE A 22 -6.35 -31.74 -23.90
N PRO A 23 -6.06 -31.46 -25.20
CA PRO A 23 -6.66 -30.30 -25.86
C PRO A 23 -8.18 -30.35 -25.92
N ASP A 24 -8.74 -31.54 -26.26
CA ASP A 24 -10.20 -31.70 -26.34
C ASP A 24 -10.86 -31.50 -24.96
N ALA A 25 -10.25 -32.01 -23.89
CA ALA A 25 -10.72 -31.81 -22.53
C ALA A 25 -10.67 -30.32 -22.11
N ILE A 26 -9.62 -29.58 -22.52
CA ILE A 26 -9.54 -28.12 -22.25
C ILE A 26 -10.62 -27.37 -23.03
N SER A 27 -10.94 -27.76 -24.26
CA SER A 27 -11.97 -27.08 -25.05
C SER A 27 -13.38 -27.28 -24.48
N GLU A 28 -13.69 -28.49 -23.99
CA GLU A 28 -15.02 -28.88 -23.50
C GLU A 28 -15.24 -28.63 -22.00
N CYS A 29 -14.18 -28.42 -21.21
CA CYS A 29 -14.33 -28.21 -19.78
C CYS A 29 -15.08 -26.92 -19.47
N ARG A 30 -15.81 -26.93 -18.35
CA ARG A 30 -16.53 -25.75 -17.85
C ARG A 30 -15.56 -24.67 -17.41
N LYS A 31 -15.59 -23.53 -18.10
CA LYS A 31 -14.73 -22.38 -17.83
C LYS A 31 -15.52 -21.28 -17.13
N GLY A 32 -14.99 -20.76 -16.03
CA GLY A 32 -15.55 -19.55 -15.40
C GLY A 32 -15.13 -18.28 -16.14
N PRO A 33 -15.91 -17.18 -16.11
CA PRO A 33 -15.67 -15.97 -16.91
C PRO A 33 -14.34 -15.28 -16.61
N LEU A 34 -13.74 -15.51 -15.43
CA LEU A 34 -12.43 -14.95 -15.05
C LEU A 34 -11.24 -15.83 -15.50
N ILE A 35 -11.49 -17.05 -15.95
CA ILE A 35 -10.47 -18.04 -16.31
C ILE A 35 -10.54 -18.38 -17.79
N GLU A 36 -11.65 -18.10 -18.46
CA GLU A 36 -11.91 -18.46 -19.84
C GLU A 36 -10.77 -18.06 -20.78
N SER A 37 -10.35 -16.79 -20.75
CA SER A 37 -9.23 -16.31 -21.58
C SER A 37 -7.89 -16.99 -21.28
N LEU A 38 -7.65 -17.36 -20.01
CA LEU A 38 -6.41 -18.05 -19.62
C LEU A 38 -6.43 -19.52 -20.07
N MET A 39 -7.59 -20.17 -20.01
CA MET A 39 -7.76 -21.55 -20.50
C MET A 39 -7.70 -21.62 -22.03
N ASP A 40 -8.15 -20.57 -22.72
CA ASP A 40 -8.00 -20.48 -24.17
C ASP A 40 -6.52 -20.29 -24.55
N ASP A 41 -5.76 -19.48 -23.80
CA ASP A 41 -4.29 -19.40 -23.95
C ASP A 41 -3.64 -20.77 -23.72
N VAL A 42 -4.07 -21.54 -22.72
CA VAL A 42 -3.56 -22.91 -22.45
C VAL A 42 -3.91 -23.86 -23.60
N TYR A 43 -5.11 -23.76 -24.16
CA TYR A 43 -5.51 -24.52 -25.32
C TYR A 43 -4.61 -24.20 -26.54
N GLU A 44 -4.37 -22.91 -26.80
CA GLU A 44 -3.46 -22.51 -27.88
C GLU A 44 -2.03 -22.99 -27.67
N ILE A 45 -1.52 -23.04 -26.46
CA ILE A 45 -0.20 -23.58 -26.10
C ILE A 45 -0.13 -25.06 -26.47
N CYS A 46 -1.17 -25.82 -26.17
CA CYS A 46 -1.20 -27.28 -26.45
C CYS A 46 -1.40 -27.63 -27.93
N THR A 47 -2.01 -26.74 -28.74
CA THR A 47 -2.37 -27.01 -30.13
C THR A 47 -1.46 -26.36 -31.16
N SER A 48 -0.65 -25.37 -30.78
CA SER A 48 0.23 -24.64 -31.69
C SER A 48 1.60 -25.31 -31.84
N ILE A 49 2.20 -25.16 -33.05
CA ILE A 49 3.54 -25.65 -33.36
C ILE A 49 4.61 -24.99 -32.49
N ASP A 50 4.42 -23.70 -32.14
CA ASP A 50 5.33 -22.91 -31.30
C ASP A 50 4.90 -22.95 -29.83
N GLY A 51 4.42 -24.08 -29.33
CA GLY A 51 3.84 -24.23 -27.99
C GLY A 51 4.81 -23.84 -26.87
N GLU A 52 6.10 -24.19 -26.97
CA GLU A 52 7.11 -23.82 -25.97
C GLU A 52 7.35 -22.29 -25.90
N GLU A 53 7.45 -21.62 -27.03
CA GLU A 53 7.64 -20.16 -27.06
C GLU A 53 6.41 -19.44 -26.49
N ARG A 54 5.21 -19.92 -26.84
CA ARG A 54 3.95 -19.42 -26.25
C ARG A 54 3.87 -19.66 -24.76
N LEU A 55 4.25 -20.83 -24.26
CA LEU A 55 4.30 -21.16 -22.84
C LEU A 55 5.29 -20.24 -22.09
N ASN A 56 6.47 -19.99 -22.66
CA ASN A 56 7.43 -19.02 -22.10
C ASN A 56 6.84 -17.61 -22.04
N GLY A 57 6.13 -17.17 -23.08
CA GLY A 57 5.39 -15.90 -23.10
C GLY A 57 4.26 -15.87 -22.08
N PHE A 58 3.57 -16.99 -21.89
CA PHE A 58 2.50 -17.14 -20.91
C PHE A 58 3.02 -17.01 -19.47
N PHE A 59 4.17 -17.60 -19.13
CA PHE A 59 4.79 -17.44 -17.81
C PHE A 59 5.08 -15.99 -17.45
N VAL A 60 5.40 -15.15 -18.42
CA VAL A 60 5.63 -13.72 -18.20
C VAL A 60 4.32 -12.95 -17.98
N LYS A 61 3.27 -13.31 -18.73
CA LYS A 61 1.97 -12.62 -18.71
C LYS A 61 1.04 -13.10 -17.59
N CYS A 62 1.03 -14.41 -17.31
CA CYS A 62 0.11 -15.01 -16.36
C CYS A 62 0.49 -14.64 -14.91
N LYS A 63 -0.42 -13.94 -14.22
CA LYS A 63 -0.27 -13.55 -12.80
C LYS A 63 -0.57 -14.71 -11.84
N PHE A 64 -1.21 -15.75 -12.32
CA PHE A 64 -1.70 -16.85 -11.50
C PHE A 64 -0.81 -18.06 -11.68
N ARG A 65 -0.13 -18.37 -10.62
CA ARG A 65 0.91 -19.39 -10.55
C ARG A 65 0.35 -20.80 -10.81
N GLN A 66 -0.81 -21.12 -10.23
CA GLN A 66 -1.47 -22.41 -10.41
C GLN A 66 -1.89 -22.65 -11.85
N VAL A 67 -2.36 -21.61 -12.54
CA VAL A 67 -2.70 -21.69 -13.98
C VAL A 67 -1.42 -21.85 -14.82
N ALA A 68 -0.32 -21.23 -14.43
CA ALA A 68 0.96 -21.38 -15.09
C ALA A 68 1.49 -22.82 -14.95
N THR A 69 1.37 -23.42 -13.75
CA THR A 69 1.71 -24.84 -13.52
C THR A 69 0.80 -25.77 -14.32
N LEU A 70 -0.50 -25.49 -14.35
CA LEU A 70 -1.44 -26.24 -15.19
C LEU A 70 -1.05 -26.19 -16.68
N ALA A 71 -0.78 -25.00 -17.22
CA ALA A 71 -0.37 -24.83 -18.61
C ALA A 71 0.90 -25.63 -18.94
N GLN A 72 1.87 -25.61 -18.01
CA GLN A 72 3.11 -26.38 -18.15
C GLN A 72 2.85 -27.87 -18.20
N ILE A 73 2.06 -28.41 -17.28
CA ILE A 73 1.74 -29.85 -17.24
C ILE A 73 0.94 -30.25 -18.45
N CYS A 74 -0.07 -29.46 -18.86
CA CYS A 74 -0.83 -29.71 -20.08
C CYS A 74 0.07 -29.77 -21.32
N TYR A 75 1.01 -28.83 -21.46
CA TYR A 75 1.95 -28.80 -22.59
C TYR A 75 2.85 -30.03 -22.60
N ILE A 76 3.50 -30.36 -21.48
CA ILE A 76 4.47 -31.47 -21.39
C ILE A 76 3.77 -32.81 -21.67
N LEU A 77 2.63 -33.07 -21.05
CA LEU A 77 1.92 -34.32 -21.24
C LEU A 77 1.21 -34.42 -22.58
N ASN A 78 0.88 -33.31 -23.22
CA ASN A 78 0.38 -33.29 -24.58
C ASN A 78 1.48 -33.61 -25.60
N ASP A 79 2.71 -33.16 -25.37
CA ASP A 79 3.86 -33.39 -26.25
C ASP A 79 4.45 -34.80 -26.09
N MET A 80 4.61 -35.26 -24.84
CA MET A 80 5.25 -36.53 -24.50
C MET A 80 4.27 -37.72 -24.43
N GLY A 81 2.98 -37.45 -24.35
CA GLY A 81 1.93 -38.42 -24.09
C GLY A 81 1.72 -38.70 -22.61
N ASP A 82 0.51 -39.11 -22.25
CA ASP A 82 0.16 -39.46 -20.88
C ASP A 82 0.70 -40.87 -20.55
N SER A 83 1.40 -40.98 -19.44
CA SER A 83 1.93 -42.22 -18.89
C SER A 83 1.04 -42.72 -17.74
N LYS A 84 1.32 -43.92 -17.24
CA LYS A 84 0.66 -44.42 -16.03
C LYS A 84 1.60 -44.30 -14.86
N THR A 85 1.08 -43.76 -13.75
CA THR A 85 1.77 -43.71 -12.47
C THR A 85 2.05 -45.11 -11.95
N ALA A 86 2.94 -45.26 -10.96
CA ALA A 86 3.22 -46.52 -10.30
C ALA A 86 1.96 -47.23 -9.71
N GLN A 87 0.90 -46.46 -9.50
CA GLN A 87 -0.40 -46.94 -9.02
C GLN A 87 -1.36 -47.35 -10.16
N GLY A 88 -0.95 -47.20 -11.43
CA GLY A 88 -1.73 -47.56 -12.60
C GLY A 88 -2.75 -46.51 -13.06
N GLU A 89 -2.80 -45.35 -12.42
CA GLU A 89 -3.61 -44.22 -12.86
C GLU A 89 -2.90 -43.38 -13.92
N SER A 90 -3.64 -42.62 -14.73
CA SER A 90 -3.11 -41.64 -15.69
C SER A 90 -2.34 -40.55 -14.94
N THR A 91 -1.13 -40.21 -15.40
CA THR A 91 -0.29 -39.18 -14.83
C THR A 91 -1.01 -37.85 -14.86
N PHE A 92 -1.65 -37.48 -15.98
CA PHE A 92 -2.41 -36.23 -16.07
C PHE A 92 -3.52 -36.11 -15.02
N LYS A 93 -4.25 -37.19 -14.75
CA LYS A 93 -5.29 -37.21 -13.73
C LYS A 93 -4.73 -37.06 -12.32
N SER A 94 -3.58 -37.68 -12.04
CA SER A 94 -2.85 -37.51 -10.76
C SER A 94 -2.42 -36.07 -10.57
N ASP A 95 -1.81 -35.47 -11.61
CA ASP A 95 -1.29 -34.10 -11.57
C ASP A 95 -2.39 -33.06 -11.40
N LEU A 96 -3.55 -33.24 -12.07
CA LEU A 96 -4.72 -32.40 -11.83
C LEU A 96 -5.20 -32.46 -10.37
N THR A 97 -5.09 -33.64 -9.73
CA THR A 97 -5.44 -33.78 -8.31
C THR A 97 -4.46 -33.03 -7.42
N ILE A 98 -3.15 -33.11 -7.70
CA ILE A 98 -2.11 -32.40 -6.97
C ILE A 98 -2.31 -30.87 -7.08
N ILE A 99 -2.56 -30.36 -8.30
CA ILE A 99 -2.82 -28.94 -8.52
C ILE A 99 -4.11 -28.51 -7.79
N LYS A 100 -5.14 -29.32 -7.82
CA LYS A 100 -6.40 -29.05 -7.13
C LYS A 100 -6.20 -28.95 -5.62
N ASP A 101 -5.47 -29.86 -5.01
CA ASP A 101 -5.14 -29.82 -3.57
C ASP A 101 -4.37 -28.55 -3.20
N GLU A 102 -3.44 -28.09 -4.06
CA GLU A 102 -2.73 -26.83 -3.88
C GLU A 102 -3.68 -25.63 -3.95
N VAL A 103 -4.60 -25.60 -4.93
CA VAL A 103 -5.62 -24.55 -5.08
C VAL A 103 -6.52 -24.49 -3.84
N ASP A 104 -6.97 -25.64 -3.34
CA ASP A 104 -7.79 -25.76 -2.14
C ASP A 104 -7.07 -25.26 -0.89
N GLN A 105 -5.79 -25.56 -0.72
CA GLN A 105 -4.99 -25.03 0.37
C GLN A 105 -4.86 -23.50 0.28
N GLU A 106 -4.64 -22.99 -0.91
CA GLU A 106 -4.53 -21.54 -1.13
C GLU A 106 -5.87 -20.82 -0.87
N ILE A 107 -7.01 -21.42 -1.29
CA ILE A 107 -8.35 -20.91 -0.98
C ILE A 107 -8.56 -20.84 0.54
N ARG A 108 -8.28 -21.93 1.27
CA ARG A 108 -8.41 -21.96 2.74
C ARG A 108 -7.53 -20.91 3.40
N LYS A 109 -6.28 -20.77 2.95
CA LYS A 109 -5.35 -19.77 3.45
C LYS A 109 -5.87 -18.35 3.24
N LYS A 110 -6.35 -18.03 2.03
CA LYS A 110 -6.95 -16.71 1.71
C LYS A 110 -8.20 -16.42 2.54
N GLN A 111 -9.06 -17.41 2.74
CA GLN A 111 -10.23 -17.26 3.60
C GLN A 111 -9.84 -16.98 5.05
N LEU A 112 -8.83 -17.65 5.59
CA LEU A 112 -8.32 -17.41 6.95
C LEU A 112 -7.69 -16.00 7.07
N ILE A 113 -6.91 -15.58 6.07
CA ILE A 113 -6.34 -14.23 6.03
C ILE A 113 -7.48 -13.20 5.99
N LYS A 114 -8.44 -13.37 5.08
CA LYS A 114 -9.59 -12.47 4.96
C LYS A 114 -10.39 -12.38 6.27
N LEU A 115 -10.61 -13.50 6.96
CA LEU A 115 -11.30 -13.51 8.25
C LEU A 115 -10.48 -12.80 9.35
N LYS A 116 -9.16 -13.05 9.42
CA LYS A 116 -8.27 -12.42 10.40
C LYS A 116 -8.13 -10.91 10.17
N PHE A 117 -8.13 -10.46 8.92
CA PHE A 117 -7.99 -9.05 8.56
C PHE A 117 -9.32 -8.35 8.27
N ALA A 118 -10.47 -9.07 8.34
CA ALA A 118 -11.79 -8.49 8.16
C ALA A 118 -12.02 -7.38 9.20
N GLY A 119 -12.23 -6.17 8.72
CA GLY A 119 -12.45 -4.98 9.56
C GLY A 119 -11.17 -4.27 10.03
N LEU A 120 -9.98 -4.87 9.96
CA LEU A 120 -8.72 -4.20 10.30
C LEU A 120 -8.41 -3.01 9.38
N GLU A 121 -8.92 -3.02 8.15
CA GLU A 121 -8.75 -1.92 7.19
C GLU A 121 -9.39 -0.61 7.70
N TRP A 122 -10.42 -0.70 8.53
CA TRP A 122 -11.12 0.45 9.11
C TRP A 122 -10.44 1.01 10.37
N ILE A 123 -9.64 0.22 11.08
CA ILE A 123 -8.99 0.63 12.34
C ILE A 123 -8.16 1.90 12.18
N PRO A 124 -7.35 2.09 11.12
CA PRO A 124 -6.58 3.31 10.94
C PRO A 124 -7.44 4.56 10.70
N LEU A 125 -8.69 4.39 10.25
CA LEU A 125 -9.62 5.49 9.99
C LEU A 125 -10.36 5.94 11.25
N ILE A 126 -10.51 5.09 12.26
CA ILE A 126 -11.20 5.41 13.53
C ILE A 126 -10.61 6.64 14.22
N PRO A 127 -9.27 6.79 14.41
CA PRO A 127 -8.69 7.97 14.98
C PRO A 127 -9.00 9.25 14.19
N LEU A 128 -9.04 9.17 12.85
CA LEU A 128 -9.36 10.33 12.00
C LEU A 128 -10.79 10.81 12.19
N LEU A 129 -11.74 9.88 12.28
CA LEU A 129 -13.14 10.21 12.55
C LEU A 129 -13.38 10.64 13.99
N GLY A 130 -12.63 10.07 14.94
CA GLY A 130 -12.75 10.34 16.38
C GLY A 130 -12.12 11.64 16.85
N ILE A 131 -11.16 12.22 16.12
CA ILE A 131 -10.45 13.45 16.52
C ILE A 131 -11.42 14.59 16.77
N TYR A 132 -12.39 14.82 15.88
CA TYR A 132 -13.29 15.96 15.95
C TYR A 132 -14.29 15.88 17.13
N PRO A 133 -15.04 14.79 17.33
CA PRO A 133 -15.90 14.66 18.50
C PRO A 133 -15.13 14.63 19.82
N LEU A 134 -13.97 13.99 19.87
CA LEU A 134 -13.12 13.96 21.05
C LEU A 134 -12.61 15.35 21.41
N GLN A 135 -12.22 16.14 20.42
CA GLN A 135 -11.84 17.53 20.57
C GLN A 135 -12.93 18.34 21.24
N ASN A 136 -14.17 18.26 20.74
CA ASN A 136 -15.29 19.02 21.28
C ASN A 136 -15.57 18.67 22.75
N VAL A 137 -15.48 17.39 23.11
CA VAL A 137 -15.66 16.94 24.50
C VAL A 137 -14.52 17.43 25.39
N LEU A 138 -13.27 17.32 24.94
CA LEU A 138 -12.10 17.74 25.71
C LEU A 138 -12.06 19.25 25.93
N LEU A 139 -12.33 20.05 24.90
CA LEU A 139 -12.33 21.50 24.99
C LEU A 139 -13.48 22.02 25.83
N LYS A 140 -14.62 21.31 25.87
CA LYS A 140 -15.75 21.67 26.76
C LYS A 140 -15.41 21.41 28.23
N ASN A 141 -14.73 20.30 28.54
CA ASN A 141 -14.43 19.90 29.92
C ASN A 141 -13.14 20.54 30.47
N ILE A 142 -12.15 20.80 29.59
CA ILE A 142 -10.85 21.37 29.99
C ILE A 142 -10.51 22.54 29.05
N PRO A 143 -11.05 23.74 29.30
CA PRO A 143 -10.86 24.89 28.40
C PRO A 143 -9.40 25.30 28.20
N GLY A 144 -8.52 25.09 29.21
CA GLY A 144 -7.09 25.36 29.11
C GLY A 144 -6.34 24.56 28.03
N LEU A 145 -6.87 23.42 27.63
CA LEU A 145 -6.33 22.64 26.51
C LEU A 145 -6.47 23.35 25.16
N SER A 146 -7.34 24.35 25.05
CA SER A 146 -7.53 25.11 23.79
C SER A 146 -6.23 25.76 23.32
N VAL A 147 -5.40 26.26 24.25
CA VAL A 147 -4.10 26.88 23.94
C VAL A 147 -3.13 25.87 23.29
N ILE A 148 -3.11 24.66 23.82
CA ILE A 148 -2.25 23.60 23.30
C ILE A 148 -2.82 23.07 21.97
N TYR A 149 -4.13 22.84 21.89
CA TYR A 149 -4.80 22.24 20.75
C TYR A 149 -4.82 23.15 19.51
N TYR A 150 -5.06 24.45 19.69
CA TYR A 150 -4.99 25.48 18.63
C TYR A 150 -3.58 26.05 18.47
N GLY A 151 -2.66 25.68 19.34
CA GLY A 151 -1.25 26.03 19.25
C GLY A 151 -0.48 25.15 18.25
N PRO A 152 0.80 25.45 18.04
CA PRO A 152 1.68 24.72 17.12
C PRO A 152 1.78 23.22 17.43
N LEU A 153 1.79 22.84 18.69
CA LEU A 153 1.84 21.45 19.15
C LEU A 153 0.61 20.65 18.68
N GLY A 154 -0.57 21.23 18.77
CA GLY A 154 -1.81 20.58 18.32
C GLY A 154 -1.83 20.31 16.82
N TYR A 155 -1.21 21.17 15.99
CA TYR A 155 -1.05 20.95 14.56
C TYR A 155 -0.12 19.79 14.25
N ILE A 156 1.04 19.75 14.92
CA ILE A 156 2.02 18.69 14.75
C ILE A 156 1.42 17.34 15.11
N ILE A 157 0.72 17.23 16.23
CA ILE A 157 0.08 15.99 16.68
C ILE A 157 -0.98 15.52 15.68
N ARG A 158 -1.86 16.41 15.20
CA ARG A 158 -2.89 16.04 14.19
C ARG A 158 -2.27 15.52 12.90
N LEU A 159 -1.26 16.20 12.42
CA LEU A 159 -0.55 15.80 11.21
C LEU A 159 0.14 14.45 11.38
N LEU A 160 0.75 14.20 12.54
CA LEU A 160 1.38 12.93 12.87
C LEU A 160 0.35 11.78 12.90
N ILE A 161 -0.85 12.02 13.47
CA ILE A 161 -1.94 11.03 13.47
C ILE A 161 -2.37 10.69 12.03
N VAL A 162 -2.52 11.69 11.14
CA VAL A 162 -2.89 11.46 9.74
C VAL A 162 -1.83 10.62 9.01
N ILE A 163 -0.56 10.97 9.20
CA ILE A 163 0.55 10.22 8.58
C ILE A 163 0.59 8.78 9.10
N THR A 164 0.47 8.58 10.41
CA THR A 164 0.48 7.25 11.01
C THR A 164 -0.69 6.40 10.50
N ALA A 165 -1.90 6.98 10.45
CA ALA A 165 -3.08 6.32 9.91
C ALA A 165 -2.89 5.90 8.45
N TYR A 166 -2.30 6.77 7.63
CA TYR A 166 -2.01 6.46 6.23
C TYR A 166 -0.98 5.33 6.07
N ILE A 167 0.11 5.36 6.86
CA ILE A 167 1.14 4.31 6.83
C ILE A 167 0.54 2.95 7.22
N VAL A 168 -0.25 2.90 8.30
CA VAL A 168 -0.90 1.66 8.76
C VAL A 168 -1.90 1.15 7.74
N TYR A 169 -2.74 2.01 7.17
CA TYR A 169 -3.65 1.66 6.08
C TYR A 169 -2.91 1.09 4.88
N TYR A 170 -1.83 1.74 4.45
CA TYR A 170 -1.01 1.29 3.33
C TYR A 170 -0.40 -0.10 3.58
N ILE A 171 0.13 -0.34 4.80
CA ILE A 171 0.69 -1.64 5.18
C ILE A 171 -0.38 -2.73 5.14
N ILE A 172 -1.56 -2.50 5.75
CA ILE A 172 -2.66 -3.47 5.79
C ILE A 172 -3.15 -3.80 4.38
N THR A 173 -3.35 -2.79 3.53
CA THR A 173 -3.83 -2.99 2.16
C THR A 173 -2.83 -3.78 1.32
N ASN A 174 -1.54 -3.50 1.47
CA ASN A 174 -0.49 -4.22 0.74
C ASN A 174 -0.29 -5.65 1.24
N LEU A 175 -0.45 -5.92 2.54
CA LEU A 175 -0.42 -7.30 3.07
C LEU A 175 -1.57 -8.15 2.53
N ASN A 176 -2.70 -7.54 2.23
CA ASN A 176 -3.89 -8.22 1.72
C ASN A 176 -3.87 -8.43 0.19
N SER A 177 -2.94 -7.81 -0.54
CA SER A 177 -2.83 -7.93 -1.99
C SER A 177 -1.88 -9.05 -2.40
N ASP A 178 -2.41 -10.10 -3.03
CA ASP A 178 -1.65 -11.26 -3.53
C ASP A 178 -0.79 -10.98 -4.77
N SER A 179 -1.01 -9.87 -5.43
CA SER A 179 -0.40 -9.53 -6.71
C SER A 179 1.06 -9.06 -6.63
N TYR A 180 1.65 -9.07 -5.42
CA TYR A 180 2.94 -8.44 -5.16
C TYR A 180 4.15 -9.10 -5.83
N ILE A 181 4.11 -10.42 -6.06
CA ILE A 181 5.28 -11.16 -6.57
C ILE A 181 5.36 -11.13 -8.08
N ARG A 182 4.23 -11.17 -8.78
CA ARG A 182 4.19 -11.31 -10.24
C ARG A 182 3.70 -10.05 -10.99
N ASN A 183 3.49 -8.95 -10.26
CA ASN A 183 3.18 -7.68 -10.91
C ASN A 183 4.46 -7.16 -11.58
N ASN A 184 4.50 -7.31 -12.89
CA ASN A 184 5.35 -6.52 -13.76
C ASN A 184 4.88 -5.06 -13.63
N ASP A 185 5.18 -4.43 -12.49
CA ASP A 185 4.90 -3.03 -12.24
C ASP A 185 5.84 -2.17 -13.11
N ARG A 186 5.67 -2.28 -14.41
CA ARG A 186 5.86 -1.12 -15.27
C ARG A 186 4.71 -0.17 -14.93
N LEU A 187 4.82 0.49 -13.80
CA LEU A 187 4.03 1.68 -13.56
C LEU A 187 4.45 2.70 -14.61
N GLU A 188 3.71 2.74 -15.70
CA GLU A 188 3.81 3.72 -16.80
C GLU A 188 3.66 5.16 -16.30
N SER A 189 3.33 5.34 -15.00
CA SER A 189 3.02 6.63 -14.39
C SER A 189 4.17 7.64 -14.40
N ILE A 190 5.42 7.19 -14.41
CA ILE A 190 6.60 8.08 -14.37
C ILE A 190 7.37 8.08 -15.69
N ASP A 191 7.10 7.15 -16.59
CA ASP A 191 7.80 7.03 -17.88
C ASP A 191 7.71 8.31 -18.71
N TRP A 192 6.57 9.00 -18.67
CA TRP A 192 6.39 10.27 -19.37
C TRP A 192 7.30 11.39 -18.81
N LEU A 193 7.53 11.42 -17.48
CA LEU A 193 8.42 12.39 -16.82
C LEU A 193 9.90 12.07 -17.09
N LEU A 194 10.26 10.80 -17.12
CA LEU A 194 11.62 10.36 -17.43
C LEU A 194 12.00 10.60 -18.91
N LYS A 195 11.03 10.82 -19.81
CA LYS A 195 11.27 11.28 -21.19
C LYS A 195 11.86 12.68 -21.25
N PHE A 196 11.63 13.54 -20.25
CA PHE A 196 12.23 14.87 -20.18
C PHE A 196 13.71 14.78 -19.79
N ARG A 197 14.59 15.22 -20.66
CA ARG A 197 16.06 15.18 -20.47
C ARG A 197 16.51 15.89 -19.19
N TRP A 198 15.93 17.03 -18.85
CA TRP A 198 16.26 17.79 -17.64
C TRP A 198 15.94 17.01 -16.36
N PHE A 199 14.75 16.33 -16.30
CA PHE A 199 14.34 15.54 -15.14
C PHE A 199 15.22 14.30 -14.97
N LYS A 200 15.53 13.60 -16.06
CA LYS A 200 16.45 12.46 -16.06
C LYS A 200 17.85 12.86 -15.56
N GLN A 201 18.35 14.01 -16.03
CA GLN A 201 19.67 14.52 -15.62
C GLN A 201 19.70 14.96 -14.17
N PHE A 202 18.59 15.54 -13.67
CA PHE A 202 18.40 15.88 -12.27
C PHE A 202 18.45 14.62 -11.39
N CYS A 203 17.70 13.56 -11.72
CA CYS A 203 17.72 12.29 -10.99
C CYS A 203 19.13 11.64 -10.99
N LEU A 204 19.86 11.70 -12.11
CA LEU A 204 21.21 11.19 -12.22
C LEU A 204 22.22 11.94 -11.33
N ASN A 205 22.02 13.22 -11.10
CA ASN A 205 22.88 14.02 -10.24
C ASN A 205 22.75 13.66 -8.75
N PHE A 206 21.56 13.19 -8.34
CA PHE A 206 21.30 12.72 -6.97
C PHE A 206 21.70 11.26 -6.75
N GLN A 207 21.99 10.52 -7.82
CA GLN A 207 22.43 9.13 -7.70
C GLN A 207 23.88 9.08 -7.23
N ASP A 208 24.11 8.33 -6.17
CA ASP A 208 25.45 8.10 -5.63
C ASP A 208 26.30 7.32 -6.66
N LYS A 209 27.41 7.91 -7.11
CA LYS A 209 28.27 7.35 -8.18
C LYS A 209 29.26 6.31 -7.66
N THR A 210 29.30 6.08 -6.35
CA THR A 210 30.25 5.17 -5.71
C THR A 210 29.91 3.70 -6.06
N LEU A 211 30.90 2.90 -6.43
CA LEU A 211 30.73 1.49 -6.76
C LEU A 211 30.01 0.70 -5.64
N LYS A 212 30.36 1.01 -4.38
CA LYS A 212 29.71 0.40 -3.20
C LYS A 212 28.22 0.72 -3.11
N ALA A 213 27.81 1.95 -3.47
CA ALA A 213 26.39 2.34 -3.49
C ALA A 213 25.65 1.62 -4.60
N LYS A 214 26.22 1.53 -5.81
CA LYS A 214 25.62 0.80 -6.94
C LYS A 214 25.39 -0.68 -6.60
N VAL A 215 26.38 -1.37 -6.05
CA VAL A 215 26.26 -2.79 -5.65
C VAL A 215 25.20 -2.97 -4.56
N ARG A 216 25.13 -2.04 -3.59
CA ARG A 216 24.12 -2.08 -2.53
C ARG A 216 22.70 -1.89 -3.09
N ASP A 217 22.56 -0.96 -4.03
CA ASP A 217 21.27 -0.61 -4.62
C ASP A 217 20.80 -1.72 -5.58
N GLU A 218 21.69 -2.31 -6.35
CA GLU A 218 21.44 -3.49 -7.17
C GLU A 218 21.02 -4.69 -6.31
N LYS A 219 21.71 -4.93 -5.19
CA LYS A 219 21.31 -5.97 -4.25
C LYS A 219 19.91 -5.73 -3.63
N ARG A 220 19.55 -4.47 -3.36
CA ARG A 220 18.22 -4.11 -2.87
C ARG A 220 17.14 -4.36 -3.94
N LEU A 221 17.42 -4.02 -5.19
CA LEU A 221 16.54 -4.27 -6.33
C LEU A 221 16.32 -5.78 -6.54
N ASN A 222 17.41 -6.54 -6.56
CA ASN A 222 17.35 -7.99 -6.72
C ASN A 222 16.58 -8.66 -5.57
N ASN A 223 16.82 -8.26 -4.32
CA ASN A 223 16.09 -8.80 -3.17
C ASN A 223 14.59 -8.45 -3.20
N SER A 224 14.21 -7.36 -3.84
CA SER A 224 12.81 -6.94 -3.99
C SER A 224 12.15 -7.47 -5.26
N LEU A 225 12.87 -8.26 -6.07
CA LEU A 225 12.46 -8.75 -7.40
C LEU A 225 11.82 -7.64 -8.26
N THR A 226 12.36 -6.43 -8.15
CA THR A 226 11.83 -5.27 -8.87
C THR A 226 12.59 -5.11 -10.18
N GLN A 227 11.86 -5.10 -11.30
CA GLN A 227 12.43 -4.88 -12.64
C GLN A 227 12.65 -3.39 -12.97
N LYS A 228 12.50 -2.51 -11.97
CA LYS A 228 12.67 -1.06 -12.15
C LYS A 228 14.14 -0.68 -12.13
N ASP A 229 14.54 0.20 -13.02
CA ASP A 229 15.86 0.80 -12.98
C ASP A 229 16.02 1.72 -11.76
N MET A 230 17.23 1.88 -11.24
CA MET A 230 17.51 2.77 -10.11
C MET A 230 17.14 4.23 -10.38
N ILE A 231 17.22 4.67 -11.65
CA ILE A 231 16.80 6.00 -12.09
C ILE A 231 15.30 6.19 -11.86
N TYR A 232 14.50 5.16 -12.06
CA TYR A 232 13.06 5.19 -11.85
C TYR A 232 12.72 5.40 -10.38
N ILE A 233 13.39 4.68 -9.48
CA ILE A 233 13.22 4.82 -8.03
C ILE A 233 13.61 6.23 -7.56
N MET A 234 14.70 6.78 -8.12
CA MET A 234 15.08 8.17 -7.86
C MET A 234 14.01 9.16 -8.34
N GLY A 235 13.42 8.91 -9.50
CA GLY A 235 12.27 9.68 -9.99
C GLY A 235 11.08 9.63 -9.04
N GLU A 236 10.74 8.43 -8.53
CA GLU A 236 9.70 8.27 -7.51
C GLU A 236 10.00 9.09 -6.24
N LYS A 237 11.23 9.05 -5.72
CA LYS A 237 11.64 9.82 -4.54
C LYS A 237 11.43 11.31 -4.72
N VAL A 238 11.85 11.86 -5.86
CA VAL A 238 11.71 13.29 -6.18
C VAL A 238 10.22 13.67 -6.26
N ILE A 239 9.42 12.87 -6.94
CA ILE A 239 7.98 13.13 -7.11
C ILE A 239 7.25 13.05 -5.78
N PHE A 240 7.44 11.96 -5.01
CA PHE A 240 6.81 11.81 -3.69
C PHE A 240 7.17 12.94 -2.74
N SER A 241 8.45 13.30 -2.67
CA SER A 241 8.91 14.41 -1.83
C SER A 241 8.30 15.74 -2.27
N SER A 242 8.27 16.04 -3.58
CA SER A 242 7.73 17.29 -4.11
C SER A 242 6.21 17.40 -3.89
N ILE A 243 5.46 16.33 -4.18
CA ILE A 243 4.00 16.32 -3.97
C ILE A 243 3.68 16.47 -2.49
N THR A 244 4.40 15.73 -1.62
CA THR A 244 4.19 15.81 -0.17
C THR A 244 4.50 17.20 0.38
N PHE A 245 5.55 17.86 -0.12
CA PHE A 245 5.88 19.23 0.28
C PHE A 245 4.77 20.22 -0.09
N VAL A 246 4.30 20.19 -1.33
CA VAL A 246 3.21 21.09 -1.79
C VAL A 246 1.93 20.82 -1.00
N LEU A 247 1.59 19.57 -0.78
CA LEU A 247 0.39 19.17 -0.05
C LEU A 247 0.48 19.59 1.43
N ALA A 248 1.65 19.42 2.07
CA ALA A 248 1.89 19.88 3.43
C ALA A 248 1.79 21.40 3.58
N LEU A 249 2.28 22.16 2.59
CA LEU A 249 2.11 23.61 2.55
C LEU A 249 0.65 24.02 2.47
N ILE A 250 -0.11 23.42 1.56
CA ILE A 250 -1.55 23.68 1.41
C ILE A 250 -2.29 23.37 2.72
N VAL A 251 -2.03 22.20 3.32
CA VAL A 251 -2.65 21.81 4.58
C VAL A 251 -2.27 22.77 5.71
N SER A 252 -1.01 23.20 5.81
CA SER A 252 -0.57 24.12 6.84
C SER A 252 -1.25 25.51 6.74
N VAL A 253 -1.40 26.01 5.52
CA VAL A 253 -2.12 27.28 5.27
C VAL A 253 -3.61 27.14 5.60
N MET A 254 -4.25 26.06 5.14
CA MET A 254 -5.65 25.76 5.43
C MET A 254 -5.92 25.61 6.92
N MET A 255 -5.02 25.00 7.67
CA MET A 255 -5.13 24.91 9.13
C MET A 255 -5.09 26.26 9.81
N VAL A 256 -4.18 27.15 9.42
CA VAL A 256 -4.11 28.51 10.00
C VAL A 256 -5.38 29.29 9.69
N ILE A 257 -5.88 29.25 8.44
CA ILE A 257 -7.14 29.90 8.04
C ILE A 257 -8.32 29.34 8.85
N SER A 258 -8.44 28.02 8.95
CA SER A 258 -9.50 27.36 9.71
C SER A 258 -9.48 27.77 11.20
N THR A 259 -8.29 27.81 11.82
CA THR A 259 -8.16 28.27 13.21
C THR A 259 -8.58 29.72 13.40
N ARG A 260 -8.14 30.60 12.51
CA ARG A 260 -8.58 31.99 12.55
C ARG A 260 -10.09 32.12 12.39
N GLN A 261 -10.67 31.41 11.45
CA GLN A 261 -12.12 31.40 11.23
C GLN A 261 -12.86 30.87 12.45
N TYR A 262 -12.36 29.81 13.09
CA TYR A 262 -12.96 29.27 14.31
C TYR A 262 -12.91 30.29 15.47
N ILE A 263 -11.76 30.92 15.73
CA ILE A 263 -11.61 31.96 16.75
C ILE A 263 -12.56 33.15 16.47
N TYR A 264 -12.73 33.50 15.20
CA TYR A 264 -13.58 34.62 14.78
C TYR A 264 -15.08 34.33 14.94
N THR A 265 -15.53 33.10 14.74
CA THR A 265 -16.94 32.71 14.70
C THR A 265 -17.49 32.26 16.05
N HIS A 266 -16.64 31.84 17.02
CA HIS A 266 -17.08 31.26 18.28
C HIS A 266 -16.66 32.16 19.48
N ALA A 267 -17.63 32.63 20.25
CA ALA A 267 -17.38 33.39 21.45
C ALA A 267 -17.07 32.50 22.67
N ASN A 268 -17.86 31.43 22.86
CA ASN A 268 -17.83 30.63 24.11
C ASN A 268 -16.78 29.49 24.14
N SER A 269 -16.13 29.18 23.03
CA SER A 269 -15.20 28.04 22.97
C SER A 269 -13.91 28.19 23.78
N LEU A 270 -13.68 29.36 24.34
CA LEU A 270 -12.47 29.72 25.08
C LEU A 270 -12.79 30.16 26.52
N SER A 271 -14.01 30.02 27.00
CA SER A 271 -14.35 30.34 28.38
C SER A 271 -13.65 29.38 29.35
N VAL A 272 -13.04 29.93 30.39
CA VAL A 272 -12.31 29.15 31.40
C VAL A 272 -13.28 28.42 32.35
N VAL A 273 -14.53 28.88 32.42
CA VAL A 273 -15.57 28.29 33.27
C VAL A 273 -16.72 27.76 32.44
N ALA A 274 -16.92 26.44 32.51
CA ALA A 274 -18.10 25.79 31.94
C ALA A 274 -19.31 26.16 32.80
N GLY A 275 -20.23 26.97 32.29
CA GLY A 275 -21.49 27.23 32.98
C GLY A 275 -22.11 28.62 32.81
N ASN A 276 -21.46 29.56 32.13
CA ASN A 276 -22.13 30.82 31.80
C ASN A 276 -23.12 30.63 30.67
N GLU A 277 -24.38 30.32 31.01
CA GLU A 277 -25.48 30.32 30.06
C GLU A 277 -25.72 31.74 29.56
N HIS A 278 -25.48 31.97 28.28
CA HIS A 278 -25.81 33.23 27.62
C HIS A 278 -27.12 33.06 26.84
N THR A 279 -27.96 34.08 26.94
CA THR A 279 -29.13 34.19 26.06
C THR A 279 -28.62 34.34 24.60
N ALA A 280 -29.37 33.84 23.60
CA ALA A 280 -28.94 33.93 22.22
C ALA A 280 -28.57 35.34 21.73
N GLU A 281 -29.28 36.35 22.24
CA GLU A 281 -29.01 37.76 21.93
C GLU A 281 -27.73 38.28 22.61
N GLU A 282 -27.50 37.90 23.87
CA GLU A 282 -26.26 38.25 24.60
C GLU A 282 -25.04 37.62 23.93
N TYR A 283 -25.17 36.35 23.48
CA TYR A 283 -24.13 35.67 22.72
C TYR A 283 -23.75 36.38 21.43
N GLN A 284 -24.75 36.83 20.66
CA GLN A 284 -24.48 37.57 19.42
C GLN A 284 -23.80 38.93 19.68
N LYS A 285 -24.23 39.67 20.73
CA LYS A 285 -23.62 40.95 21.12
C LYS A 285 -22.19 40.75 21.62
N LEU A 286 -21.94 39.70 22.40
CA LEU A 286 -20.58 39.37 22.86
C LEU A 286 -19.68 38.97 21.67
N LEU A 287 -20.21 38.21 20.75
CA LEU A 287 -19.47 37.81 19.53
C LEU A 287 -19.14 39.04 18.66
N GLN A 288 -20.07 39.98 18.56
CA GLN A 288 -19.83 41.23 17.83
C GLN A 288 -18.75 42.08 18.49
N TYR A 289 -18.79 42.21 19.82
CA TYR A 289 -17.75 42.88 20.60
C TYR A 289 -16.40 42.17 20.49
N ASP A 290 -16.36 40.84 20.55
CA ASP A 290 -15.15 40.06 20.31
C ASP A 290 -14.52 40.37 18.95
N LYS A 291 -15.35 40.46 17.88
CA LYS A 291 -14.88 40.78 16.52
C LYS A 291 -14.30 42.19 16.44
N GLU A 292 -14.91 43.13 17.16
CA GLU A 292 -14.43 44.51 17.24
C GLU A 292 -13.07 44.55 17.94
N VAL A 293 -12.91 43.90 19.07
CA VAL A 293 -11.63 43.80 19.81
C VAL A 293 -10.55 43.10 18.97
N LEU A 294 -10.89 42.05 18.24
CA LEU A 294 -9.94 41.33 17.36
C LEU A 294 -9.45 42.20 16.19
N SER A 295 -10.22 43.23 15.78
CA SER A 295 -9.85 44.16 14.72
C SER A 295 -8.93 45.26 15.19
N MET A 296 -8.80 45.46 16.51
CA MET A 296 -7.94 46.51 17.09
C MET A 296 -6.46 46.15 17.02
N PRO A 297 -5.56 47.10 16.78
CA PRO A 297 -4.12 46.87 16.72
C PRO A 297 -3.53 46.47 18.09
N GLU A 298 -4.11 47.00 19.16
CA GLU A 298 -3.71 46.74 20.55
C GLU A 298 -4.89 46.30 21.40
N LEU A 299 -4.63 45.45 22.40
CA LEU A 299 -5.66 44.99 23.33
C LEU A 299 -6.12 46.15 24.21
N PRO A 300 -7.43 46.48 24.32
CA PRO A 300 -7.92 47.45 25.26
C PRO A 300 -7.60 47.06 26.72
N ASP A 301 -7.48 48.05 27.60
CA ASP A 301 -7.27 47.82 29.03
C ASP A 301 -8.40 46.95 29.61
N ALA A 302 -8.06 46.12 30.60
CA ALA A 302 -9.02 45.26 31.30
C ALA A 302 -10.21 46.02 31.86
N ALA A 303 -9.99 47.28 32.28
CA ALA A 303 -11.06 48.19 32.76
C ALA A 303 -12.05 48.56 31.64
N THR A 304 -11.55 48.83 30.44
CA THR A 304 -12.36 49.16 29.27
C THR A 304 -13.16 47.94 28.80
N ILE A 305 -12.54 46.76 28.79
CA ILE A 305 -13.21 45.48 28.45
C ILE A 305 -14.32 45.21 29.46
N SER A 306 -14.05 45.36 30.76
CA SER A 306 -15.04 45.12 31.83
C SER A 306 -16.24 46.04 31.72
N GLN A 307 -16.03 47.34 31.41
CA GLN A 307 -17.12 48.32 31.21
C GLN A 307 -17.99 47.97 30.02
N ASN A 308 -17.39 47.52 28.90
CA ASN A 308 -18.15 47.16 27.69
C ASN A 308 -18.92 45.85 27.88
N VAL A 309 -18.33 44.86 28.59
CA VAL A 309 -19.02 43.62 28.94
C VAL A 309 -20.21 43.92 29.88
N ARG A 310 -20.07 44.81 30.86
CA ARG A 310 -21.19 45.23 31.72
C ARG A 310 -22.29 45.97 30.96
N LYS A 311 -21.97 46.72 29.90
CA LYS A 311 -23.00 47.31 29.02
C LYS A 311 -23.81 46.26 28.28
N ILE A 312 -23.19 45.14 27.88
CA ILE A 312 -23.84 44.07 27.17
C ILE A 312 -24.66 43.19 28.14
N LYS A 313 -24.11 42.93 29.35
CA LYS A 313 -24.74 42.08 30.38
C LYS A 313 -24.76 42.84 31.73
N PRO A 314 -25.80 43.69 32.01
CA PRO A 314 -25.86 44.55 33.20
C PRO A 314 -25.92 43.79 34.52
N LYS A 315 -26.39 42.53 34.52
CA LYS A 315 -26.55 41.68 35.71
C LYS A 315 -25.44 40.65 35.88
N ILE A 316 -24.25 40.89 35.32
CA ILE A 316 -23.13 39.95 35.43
C ILE A 316 -22.51 40.07 36.85
N ASP A 317 -22.23 38.91 37.45
CA ASP A 317 -21.50 38.83 38.71
C ASP A 317 -20.01 39.16 38.51
N ASP A 318 -19.34 39.69 39.54
CA ASP A 318 -17.94 40.14 39.42
C ASP A 318 -16.98 38.98 39.07
N ILE A 319 -17.26 37.78 39.54
CA ILE A 319 -16.49 36.57 39.19
C ILE A 319 -16.65 36.27 37.70
N SER A 320 -17.90 36.21 37.21
CA SER A 320 -18.21 35.97 35.82
C SER A 320 -17.69 37.06 34.88
N LEU A 321 -17.62 38.32 35.37
CA LEU A 321 -17.03 39.44 34.64
C LEU A 321 -15.52 39.24 34.45
N GLN A 322 -14.82 38.82 35.49
CA GLN A 322 -13.39 38.54 35.42
C GLN A 322 -13.07 37.39 34.49
N ASP A 323 -13.92 36.36 34.46
CA ASP A 323 -13.83 35.24 33.52
C ASP A 323 -14.01 35.69 32.07
N GLU A 324 -14.99 36.56 31.78
CA GLU A 324 -15.21 37.12 30.45
C GLU A 324 -14.04 37.99 29.96
N VAL A 325 -13.48 38.84 30.85
CA VAL A 325 -12.28 39.62 30.54
C VAL A 325 -11.09 38.71 30.22
N SER A 326 -10.91 37.63 30.99
CA SER A 326 -9.86 36.65 30.78
C SER A 326 -10.07 35.91 29.44
N ARG A 327 -11.31 35.56 29.12
CA ARG A 327 -11.70 34.92 27.85
C ARG A 327 -11.34 35.80 26.65
N ILE A 328 -11.73 37.07 26.67
CA ILE A 328 -11.46 38.03 25.57
C ILE A 328 -9.96 38.24 25.41
N THR A 329 -9.23 38.43 26.52
CA THR A 329 -7.77 38.58 26.51
C THR A 329 -7.07 37.36 25.92
N MET A 330 -7.50 36.16 26.33
CA MET A 330 -6.97 34.91 25.81
C MET A 330 -7.30 34.73 24.31
N LYS A 331 -8.52 35.07 23.91
CA LYS A 331 -8.97 35.03 22.51
C LYS A 331 -8.13 35.94 21.61
N TYR A 332 -7.86 37.17 22.07
CA TYR A 332 -7.00 38.14 21.39
C TYR A 332 -5.56 37.62 21.26
N SER A 333 -5.00 37.03 22.33
CA SER A 333 -3.66 36.48 22.32
C SER A 333 -3.54 35.30 21.35
N LEU A 334 -4.55 34.43 21.27
CA LEU A 334 -4.61 33.33 20.32
C LEU A 334 -4.77 33.83 18.90
N TRP A 335 -5.59 34.87 18.65
CA TRP A 335 -5.74 35.48 17.32
C TRP A 335 -4.44 36.08 16.81
N LYS A 336 -3.68 36.78 17.66
CA LYS A 336 -2.34 37.28 17.30
C LYS A 336 -1.32 36.18 17.07
N LYS A 337 -1.41 35.06 17.77
CA LYS A 337 -0.54 33.88 17.57
C LYS A 337 -0.94 33.04 16.35
N ALA A 338 -2.19 33.12 15.91
CA ALA A 338 -2.70 32.40 14.75
C ALA A 338 -2.29 33.06 13.43
N ILE A 339 -1.00 33.37 13.28
CA ILE A 339 -0.39 33.91 12.06
C ILE A 339 0.51 32.83 11.48
N TYR A 340 0.62 32.79 10.14
CA TYR A 340 1.53 31.86 9.48
C TYR A 340 2.99 32.24 9.81
N HIS A 341 3.68 31.36 10.56
CA HIS A 341 5.07 31.56 10.94
C HIS A 341 5.99 30.83 9.97
N TRP A 342 7.16 31.38 9.70
CA TRP A 342 8.16 30.79 8.80
C TRP A 342 8.59 29.36 9.18
N TRP A 343 8.58 29.02 10.48
CA TRP A 343 8.95 27.67 10.94
C TRP A 343 7.95 26.57 10.49
N TYR A 344 6.69 26.91 10.09
CA TYR A 344 5.78 25.94 9.45
C TYR A 344 6.36 25.41 8.15
N VAL A 345 7.08 26.24 7.39
CA VAL A 345 7.77 25.83 6.16
C VAL A 345 8.86 24.82 6.48
N ILE A 346 9.60 25.00 7.59
CA ILE A 346 10.62 24.05 8.03
C ILE A 346 9.97 22.69 8.36
N VAL A 347 8.86 22.70 9.07
CA VAL A 347 8.12 21.45 9.38
C VAL A 347 7.67 20.76 8.09
N CYS A 348 7.12 21.51 7.13
CA CYS A 348 6.75 20.95 5.81
C CYS A 348 7.97 20.36 5.08
N TYR A 349 9.12 21.00 5.17
CA TYR A 349 10.36 20.50 4.57
C TYR A 349 10.86 19.21 5.25
N ILE A 350 10.79 19.11 6.58
CA ILE A 350 11.11 17.88 7.32
C ILE A 350 10.19 16.73 6.88
N ILE A 351 8.89 17.00 6.70
CA ILE A 351 7.93 16.01 6.22
C ILE A 351 8.28 15.55 4.80
N ALA A 352 8.67 16.48 3.94
CA ALA A 352 9.11 16.15 2.58
C ALA A 352 10.39 15.28 2.57
N ILE A 353 11.33 15.52 3.48
CA ILE A 353 12.50 14.67 3.66
C ILE A 353 12.10 13.25 4.13
N MET A 354 11.15 13.13 5.05
CA MET A 354 10.63 11.83 5.45
C MET A 354 9.96 11.11 4.27
N ALA A 355 9.21 11.81 3.45
CA ALA A 355 8.59 11.27 2.25
C ALA A 355 9.61 10.80 1.20
N TRP A 356 10.80 11.39 1.15
CA TRP A 356 11.91 10.94 0.30
C TRP A 356 12.34 9.50 0.58
N PHE A 357 12.23 9.04 1.82
CA PHE A 357 12.58 7.66 2.21
C PHE A 357 11.45 6.66 1.95
N THR A 358 10.24 7.11 1.56
CA THR A 358 9.09 6.23 1.33
C THR A 358 9.35 5.14 0.29
N PRO A 359 9.93 5.42 -0.91
CA PRO A 359 10.22 4.37 -1.88
C PRO A 359 11.25 3.33 -1.37
N ASP A 360 12.25 3.74 -0.59
CA ASP A 360 13.20 2.81 0.02
C ASP A 360 12.51 1.89 1.04
N LEU A 361 11.59 2.44 1.82
CA LEU A 361 10.79 1.69 2.79
C LEU A 361 9.86 0.69 2.08
N ILE A 362 9.26 1.09 0.96
CA ILE A 362 8.45 0.21 0.12
C ILE A 362 9.29 -0.97 -0.42
N LEU A 363 10.51 -0.68 -0.92
CA LEU A 363 11.42 -1.73 -1.40
C LEU A 363 11.85 -2.67 -0.28
N ALA A 364 12.20 -2.15 0.90
CA ALA A 364 12.57 -2.94 2.06
C ALA A 364 11.41 -3.83 2.53
N PHE A 365 10.19 -3.28 2.56
CA PHE A 365 8.99 -4.02 2.91
C PHE A 365 8.66 -5.12 1.88
N ARG A 366 8.82 -4.80 0.58
CA ARG A 366 8.68 -5.78 -0.50
C ARG A 366 9.68 -6.92 -0.36
N ALA A 367 10.96 -6.61 -0.10
CA ALA A 367 11.99 -7.63 0.14
C ALA A 367 11.68 -8.50 1.36
N PHE A 368 11.12 -7.92 2.43
CA PHE A 368 10.66 -8.66 3.60
C PHE A 368 9.52 -9.63 3.26
N ILE A 369 8.51 -9.19 2.50
CA ILE A 369 7.39 -10.05 2.05
C ILE A 369 7.92 -11.19 1.18
N ILE A 370 8.81 -10.92 0.22
CA ILE A 370 9.40 -11.93 -0.66
C ILE A 370 10.15 -12.97 0.16
N LYS A 371 10.97 -12.54 1.12
CA LYS A 371 11.68 -13.45 2.02
C LYS A 371 10.72 -14.31 2.84
N SER A 372 9.64 -13.74 3.33
CA SER A 372 8.58 -14.46 4.08
C SER A 372 7.85 -15.50 3.22
N ARG A 373 7.75 -15.27 1.90
CA ARG A 373 7.08 -16.18 0.96
C ARG A 373 8.04 -17.16 0.25
N ALA A 374 9.33 -17.12 0.56
CA ALA A 374 10.30 -18.05 -0.02
C ALA A 374 9.97 -19.51 0.31
N GLU A 375 9.45 -19.78 1.51
CA GLU A 375 8.99 -21.12 1.90
C GLU A 375 7.81 -21.61 1.04
N GLU A 376 6.90 -20.70 0.66
CA GLU A 376 5.76 -21.04 -0.22
C GLU A 376 6.22 -21.38 -1.63
N ASP A 377 7.27 -20.70 -2.13
CA ASP A 377 7.88 -21.00 -3.43
C ASP A 377 8.53 -22.39 -3.45
N VAL A 378 9.18 -22.78 -2.34
CA VAL A 378 9.76 -24.12 -2.18
C VAL A 378 8.67 -25.21 -2.18
N LEU A 379 7.57 -25.01 -1.45
CA LEU A 379 6.45 -25.93 -1.44
C LEU A 379 5.87 -26.15 -2.84
N GLN A 380 5.73 -25.06 -3.61
CA GLN A 380 5.26 -25.19 -4.99
C GLN A 380 6.28 -25.90 -5.90
N MET A 381 7.57 -25.63 -5.74
CA MET A 381 8.58 -26.42 -6.47
C MET A 381 8.43 -27.90 -6.19
N GLN A 382 8.15 -28.29 -4.93
CA GLN A 382 7.88 -29.68 -4.58
C GLN A 382 6.64 -30.21 -5.32
N THR A 383 5.56 -29.42 -5.42
CA THR A 383 4.35 -29.78 -6.18
C THR A 383 4.68 -30.01 -7.66
N VAL A 384 5.43 -29.07 -8.27
CA VAL A 384 5.84 -29.21 -9.68
C VAL A 384 6.77 -30.40 -9.89
N ILE A 385 7.73 -30.63 -8.99
CA ILE A 385 8.60 -31.80 -9.05
C ILE A 385 7.78 -33.06 -8.93
N ALA A 386 6.87 -33.16 -7.97
CA ALA A 386 6.02 -34.35 -7.78
C ALA A 386 5.20 -34.66 -9.04
N ALA A 387 4.65 -33.63 -9.68
CA ALA A 387 3.90 -33.79 -10.95
C ALA A 387 4.81 -34.22 -12.09
N LEU A 388 6.02 -33.69 -12.23
CA LEU A 388 6.93 -34.00 -13.32
C LEU A 388 7.72 -35.29 -13.12
N MET A 389 7.85 -35.82 -11.91
CA MET A 389 8.57 -37.08 -11.62
C MET A 389 7.87 -38.29 -12.23
N ASP A 390 6.56 -38.25 -12.41
CA ASP A 390 5.78 -39.33 -13.02
C ASP A 390 5.78 -39.23 -14.56
N THR A 391 6.39 -38.18 -15.13
CA THR A 391 6.55 -38.01 -16.58
C THR A 391 7.87 -38.60 -17.06
N PRO A 392 8.03 -38.97 -18.35
CA PRO A 392 9.27 -39.51 -18.89
C PRO A 392 10.39 -38.48 -19.10
N LEU A 393 10.34 -37.36 -18.38
CA LEU A 393 11.34 -36.28 -18.44
C LEU A 393 12.64 -36.67 -17.73
N ASP A 394 13.77 -36.21 -18.30
CA ASP A 394 15.06 -36.32 -17.62
C ASP A 394 15.17 -35.27 -16.48
N THR A 395 16.02 -35.58 -15.52
CA THR A 395 16.25 -34.68 -14.34
C THR A 395 16.64 -33.26 -14.77
N LEU A 396 17.40 -33.12 -15.87
CA LEU A 396 17.76 -31.81 -16.42
C LEU A 396 16.56 -31.02 -16.94
N ASP A 397 15.65 -31.71 -17.62
CA ASP A 397 14.44 -31.12 -18.15
C ASP A 397 13.50 -30.69 -17.01
N ILE A 398 13.42 -31.47 -15.93
CA ILE A 398 12.64 -31.11 -14.75
C ILE A 398 13.22 -29.81 -14.13
N ILE A 399 14.54 -29.69 -13.96
CA ILE A 399 15.17 -28.47 -13.42
C ILE A 399 14.98 -27.28 -14.36
N TYR A 400 15.05 -27.50 -15.68
CA TYR A 400 14.78 -26.47 -16.69
C TYR A 400 13.34 -25.91 -16.54
N TRP A 401 12.37 -26.79 -16.43
CA TRP A 401 10.97 -26.37 -16.25
C TRP A 401 10.71 -25.72 -14.89
N LEU A 402 11.41 -26.13 -13.84
CA LEU A 402 11.37 -25.47 -12.53
C LEU A 402 11.92 -24.06 -12.61
N GLU A 403 13.05 -23.85 -13.31
CA GLU A 403 13.62 -22.51 -13.50
C GLU A 403 12.63 -21.57 -14.18
N LYS A 404 11.94 -22.06 -15.19
CA LYS A 404 10.93 -21.28 -15.93
C LYS A 404 9.72 -20.89 -15.08
N ASN A 405 9.28 -21.77 -14.18
CA ASN A 405 8.10 -21.55 -13.35
C ASN A 405 8.42 -20.83 -12.03
N SER A 406 9.63 -20.95 -11.49
CA SER A 406 10.04 -20.29 -10.25
C SER A 406 10.24 -18.78 -10.45
N VAL A 407 9.84 -18.00 -9.44
CA VAL A 407 10.01 -16.54 -9.43
C VAL A 407 11.13 -16.13 -8.47
N ILE A 408 11.18 -16.71 -7.27
CA ILE A 408 12.13 -16.32 -6.23
C ILE A 408 13.47 -17.02 -6.41
N HIS A 409 13.47 -18.32 -6.72
CA HIS A 409 14.66 -19.15 -6.80
C HIS A 409 15.19 -19.34 -8.25
N LYS A 410 14.68 -18.56 -9.20
CA LYS A 410 15.05 -18.64 -10.61
C LYS A 410 16.55 -18.61 -10.86
N ASP A 411 17.26 -17.66 -10.22
CA ASP A 411 18.72 -17.50 -10.40
C ASP A 411 19.50 -18.69 -9.85
N VAL A 412 19.04 -19.27 -8.73
CA VAL A 412 19.66 -20.46 -8.10
C VAL A 412 19.47 -21.69 -8.99
N LEU A 413 18.26 -21.91 -9.52
CA LEU A 413 17.97 -23.00 -10.44
C LEU A 413 18.75 -22.88 -11.75
N ARG A 414 18.87 -21.65 -12.29
CA ARG A 414 19.67 -21.36 -13.47
C ARG A 414 21.16 -21.68 -13.25
N LEU A 415 21.70 -21.31 -12.09
CA LEU A 415 23.08 -21.68 -11.74
C LEU A 415 23.22 -23.20 -11.63
N SER A 416 22.28 -23.91 -11.05
CA SER A 416 22.28 -25.36 -10.97
C SER A 416 22.26 -26.00 -12.37
N LEU A 417 21.43 -25.49 -13.29
CA LEU A 417 21.38 -25.94 -14.68
C LEU A 417 22.75 -25.75 -15.37
N ILE A 418 23.39 -24.58 -15.23
CA ILE A 418 24.72 -24.32 -15.81
C ILE A 418 25.75 -25.30 -15.26
N HIS A 419 25.76 -25.54 -13.94
CA HIS A 419 26.71 -26.46 -13.33
C HIS A 419 26.52 -27.93 -13.69
N ILE A 420 25.27 -28.34 -13.95
CA ILE A 420 24.97 -29.72 -14.34
C ILE A 420 25.20 -29.92 -15.85
N SER A 421 24.82 -28.93 -16.68
CA SER A 421 24.98 -28.99 -18.13
C SER A 421 26.42 -28.75 -18.60
N GLU A 422 27.21 -27.99 -17.87
CA GLU A 422 28.65 -27.82 -18.10
C GLU A 422 29.41 -28.59 -16.99
N PRO A 423 29.64 -29.88 -17.13
CA PRO A 423 30.53 -30.61 -16.25
C PRO A 423 31.92 -29.96 -16.36
N THR A 424 32.32 -29.33 -15.28
CA THR A 424 33.55 -28.56 -15.16
C THR A 424 34.71 -29.26 -15.85
N ARG A 425 35.31 -28.64 -16.85
CA ARG A 425 36.62 -28.96 -17.41
C ARG A 425 37.78 -28.95 -16.39
N LEU A 426 37.47 -28.80 -15.11
CA LEU A 426 38.42 -28.75 -13.96
C LEU A 426 38.80 -30.15 -13.46
N GLY A 427 38.33 -31.24 -14.08
CA GLY A 427 38.73 -32.62 -13.76
C GLY A 427 39.74 -33.22 -14.70
N MET A 428 40.29 -32.45 -15.67
CA MET A 428 41.36 -32.89 -16.56
C MET A 428 42.61 -31.96 -16.46
N ILE A 429 43.26 -31.92 -15.34
CA ILE A 429 44.68 -31.56 -15.21
C ILE A 429 45.28 -32.51 -14.21
#